data_3c91a8e754fbb46a7167027ab5d18c02
#
_entry.id   3c91a8e754fbb46a7167027ab5d18c02
#
_cell.length_a   1.000
_cell.length_b   1.000
_cell.length_c   1.000
_cell.angle_alpha   90.00
_cell.angle_beta   90.00
_cell.angle_gamma   90.00
#
_symmetry.space_group_name_H-M   'P 1'
#
loop_
_entity.id
_entity.type
_entity.pdbx_description
1 polymer ?
#
loop_
_entity_poly.entity_id
_entity_poly.type
_entity_poly.pdbx_seq_one_letter_code
_entity_poly.pdbx_strand_id
1 'polypeptide(L)' 'MYTAIYKKVRSGYVAWLEEIPGVNTQGSSKKEAKENLADALSEFLLARRELTKRVNARTGSLIRERFVCA' A
#
# COMPACT_ATOMS: atom_id res chain seq x y z
N MET A 1 2.13 -6.89 9.32
CA MET A 1 1.95 -7.82 8.19
C MET A 1 0.68 -7.49 7.43
N TYR A 2 0.71 -7.57 6.14
CA TYR A 2 -0.44 -7.25 5.30
C TYR A 2 -1.03 -8.52 4.69
N THR A 3 -2.34 -8.51 4.50
CA THR A 3 -3.06 -9.63 3.91
C THR A 3 -3.48 -9.26 2.50
N ALA A 4 -2.95 -9.99 1.52
CA ALA A 4 -3.32 -9.79 0.13
C ALA A 4 -4.53 -10.65 -0.21
N ILE A 5 -5.50 -10.06 -0.87
CA ILE A 5 -6.70 -10.75 -1.32
C ILE A 5 -6.74 -10.73 -2.84
N TYR A 6 -6.98 -11.88 -3.42
CA TYR A 6 -7.04 -12.05 -4.88
C TYR A 6 -8.42 -12.49 -5.28
N LYS A 7 -8.94 -11.88 -6.33
CA LYS A 7 -10.22 -12.26 -6.89
C LYS A 7 -10.05 -12.53 -8.37
N LYS A 8 -10.46 -13.71 -8.82
CA LYS A 8 -10.43 -14.03 -10.23
C LYS A 8 -11.56 -13.30 -10.95
N VAL A 9 -11.22 -12.63 -12.04
CA VAL A 9 -12.19 -11.94 -12.90
C VAL A 9 -12.00 -12.40 -14.34
N ARG A 10 -12.87 -11.96 -15.23
CA ARG A 10 -12.85 -12.41 -16.62
C ARG A 10 -11.49 -12.21 -17.30
N SER A 11 -10.84 -11.09 -17.05
CA SER A 11 -9.59 -10.72 -17.72
C SER A 11 -8.34 -11.08 -16.92
N GLY A 12 -8.49 -11.77 -15.79
CA GLY A 12 -7.33 -12.11 -14.97
C GLY A 12 -7.64 -12.09 -13.48
N TYR A 13 -6.86 -11.33 -12.73
CA TYR A 13 -7.03 -11.22 -11.27
C TYR A 13 -6.99 -9.76 -10.85
N VAL A 14 -7.82 -9.44 -9.86
CA VAL A 14 -7.66 -8.20 -9.10
C VAL A 14 -7.11 -8.56 -7.73
N ALA A 15 -6.32 -7.67 -7.15
CA ALA A 15 -5.71 -7.90 -5.86
C ALA A 15 -5.73 -6.61 -5.04
N TRP A 16 -5.89 -6.75 -3.74
CA TRP A 16 -5.87 -5.61 -2.83
C TRP A 16 -5.37 -6.04 -1.46
N LEU A 17 -5.08 -5.05 -0.64
CA LEU A 17 -4.66 -5.29 0.74
C LEU A 17 -5.84 -5.04 1.66
N GLU A 18 -6.12 -6.02 2.52
CA GLU A 18 -7.23 -5.94 3.45
C GLU A 18 -7.08 -4.78 4.43
N GLU A 19 -5.85 -4.55 4.88
CA GLU A 19 -5.55 -3.56 5.91
C GLU A 19 -5.34 -2.14 5.40
N ILE A 20 -5.12 -1.98 4.10
CA ILE A 20 -4.82 -0.67 3.53
C ILE A 20 -5.79 -0.36 2.39
N PRO A 21 -6.89 0.35 2.68
CA PRO A 21 -7.83 0.76 1.64
C PRO A 21 -7.13 1.63 0.59
N GLY A 22 -7.48 1.43 -0.66
CA GLY A 22 -6.92 2.21 -1.76
C GLY A 22 -5.70 1.60 -2.43
N VAL A 23 -5.08 0.60 -1.83
CA VAL A 23 -4.00 -0.14 -2.50
C VAL A 23 -4.61 -1.35 -3.18
N ASN A 24 -4.83 -1.22 -4.49
CA ASN A 24 -5.38 -2.29 -5.30
C ASN A 24 -4.70 -2.32 -6.66
N THR A 25 -4.77 -3.45 -7.31
CA THR A 25 -4.17 -3.63 -8.63
C THR A 25 -4.82 -4.80 -9.35
N GLN A 26 -4.37 -5.03 -10.57
CA GLN A 26 -4.83 -6.15 -11.38
C GLN A 26 -3.68 -6.72 -12.19
N GLY A 27 -3.87 -7.92 -12.69
CA GLY A 27 -2.91 -8.59 -13.54
C GLY A 27 -3.57 -9.70 -14.33
N SER A 28 -2.90 -10.16 -15.37
CA SER A 28 -3.41 -11.25 -16.21
C SER A 28 -3.32 -12.60 -15.51
N SER A 29 -2.47 -12.70 -14.49
CA SER A 29 -2.31 -13.91 -13.68
C SER A 29 -2.19 -13.52 -12.22
N LYS A 30 -2.34 -14.51 -11.33
CA LYS A 30 -2.16 -14.26 -9.89
C LYS A 30 -0.75 -13.77 -9.59
N LYS A 31 0.25 -14.33 -10.27
CA LYS A 31 1.65 -13.93 -10.09
C LYS A 31 1.84 -12.47 -10.46
N GLU A 32 1.31 -12.05 -11.61
CA GLU A 32 1.40 -10.67 -12.07
C GLU A 32 0.67 -9.72 -11.13
N ALA A 33 -0.52 -10.10 -10.68
CA ALA A 33 -1.28 -9.31 -9.73
C ALA A 33 -0.51 -9.13 -8.42
N LYS A 34 0.17 -10.18 -7.97
CA LYS A 34 0.99 -10.12 -6.76
C LYS A 34 2.18 -9.15 -6.92
N GLU A 35 2.87 -9.23 -8.05
CA GLU A 35 3.99 -8.34 -8.34
C GLU A 35 3.53 -6.88 -8.42
N ASN A 36 2.43 -6.64 -9.11
CA ASN A 36 1.84 -5.31 -9.22
C ASN A 36 1.38 -4.78 -7.87
N LEU A 37 0.83 -5.65 -7.03
CA LEU A 37 0.40 -5.26 -5.69
C LEU A 37 1.59 -4.84 -4.81
N ALA A 38 2.69 -5.57 -4.90
CA ALA A 38 3.90 -5.21 -4.18
C ALA A 38 4.43 -3.84 -4.60
N ASP A 39 4.41 -3.56 -5.90
CA ASP A 39 4.82 -2.26 -6.41
C ASP A 39 3.89 -1.14 -5.95
N ALA A 40 2.58 -1.38 -5.99
CA ALA A 40 1.60 -0.40 -5.54
C ALA A 40 1.75 -0.09 -4.06
N LEU A 41 2.01 -1.10 -3.24
CA LEU A 41 2.24 -0.90 -1.82
C LEU A 41 3.51 -0.08 -1.58
N SER A 42 4.57 -0.39 -2.30
CA SER A 42 5.84 0.34 -2.19
C SER A 42 5.64 1.82 -2.50
N GLU A 43 4.95 2.13 -3.58
CA GLU A 43 4.67 3.52 -3.96
C GLU A 43 3.81 4.23 -2.93
N PHE A 44 2.80 3.54 -2.40
CA PHE A 44 1.92 4.09 -1.38
C PHE A 44 2.71 4.46 -0.12
N LEU A 45 3.59 3.58 0.33
CA LEU A 45 4.40 3.83 1.52
C LEU A 45 5.39 4.97 1.31
N LEU A 46 5.99 5.07 0.13
CA LEU A 46 6.88 6.17 -0.21
C LEU A 46 6.14 7.52 -0.22
N ALA A 47 4.96 7.57 -0.78
CA ALA A 47 4.15 8.77 -0.81
C ALA A 47 3.81 9.25 0.61
N ARG A 48 3.45 8.32 1.49
CA ARG A 48 3.17 8.66 2.88
C ARG A 48 4.40 9.19 3.60
N ARG A 49 5.55 8.63 3.31
CA ARG A 49 6.81 9.08 3.88
C ARG A 49 7.10 10.52 3.51
N GLU A 50 6.94 10.86 2.26
CA GLU A 50 7.18 12.22 1.78
C GLU A 50 6.22 13.22 2.41
N LEU A 51 4.95 12.88 2.51
CA LEU A 51 3.97 13.71 3.18
C LEU A 51 4.35 13.98 4.62
N THR A 52 4.77 12.96 5.34
CA THR A 52 5.20 13.09 6.73
C THR A 52 6.41 14.02 6.85
N LYS A 53 7.38 13.90 5.95
CA LYS A 53 8.54 14.78 5.94
C LYS A 53 8.16 16.22 5.70
N ARG A 54 7.25 16.47 4.76
CA ARG A 54 6.78 17.83 4.47
C ARG A 54 6.07 18.45 5.66
N VAL A 55 5.23 17.68 6.32
CA VAL A 55 4.51 18.14 7.50
C VAL A 55 5.49 18.45 8.62
N ASN A 56 6.47 17.57 8.85
CA ASN A 56 7.50 17.82 9.88
C ASN A 56 8.28 19.11 9.61
N ALA A 57 8.65 19.34 8.35
CA ALA A 57 9.39 20.54 7.97
C ALA A 57 8.58 21.82 8.18
N ARG A 58 7.25 21.73 8.01
CA ARG A 58 6.38 22.91 8.15
C ARG A 58 6.03 23.23 9.58
N THR A 59 5.79 22.22 10.39
CA THR A 59 5.30 22.39 11.75
C THR A 59 6.41 22.49 12.78
N GLY A 60 7.62 22.08 12.39
CA GLY A 60 8.80 22.17 13.25
C GLY A 60 8.87 21.11 14.33
N SER A 61 7.96 21.15 15.27
CA SER A 61 7.97 20.23 16.40
C SER A 61 6.82 19.24 16.33
N LEU A 62 7.15 17.95 16.31
CA LEU A 62 6.15 16.88 16.29
C LEU A 62 6.49 15.82 17.32
N ILE A 63 5.44 15.25 17.90
CA ILE A 63 5.58 14.10 18.78
C ILE A 63 5.58 12.86 17.92
N ARG A 64 6.63 12.04 18.05
CA ARG A 64 6.74 10.76 17.35
C ARG A 64 6.47 9.64 18.32
N GLU A 65 5.55 8.80 17.96
CA GLU A 65 5.16 7.67 18.77
C GLU A 65 5.20 6.42 17.93
N ARG A 66 5.74 5.34 18.48
CA ARG A 66 5.73 4.07 17.78
C ARG A 66 4.31 3.55 17.72
N PHE A 67 3.84 3.33 16.52
CA PHE A 67 2.51 2.83 16.28
C PHE A 67 2.62 1.42 15.68
N VAL A 68 2.12 0.42 16.40
CA VAL A 68 2.17 -0.96 15.92
C VAL A 68 0.83 -1.29 15.30
N CYS A 69 0.86 -1.47 13.99
CA CYS A 69 -0.30 -1.92 13.22
C CYS A 69 -0.15 -3.40 12.99
N ALA A 70 -1.02 -4.17 13.60
CA ALA A 70 -1.00 -5.62 13.43
C ALA A 70 -1.55 -6.01 12.06
#